data_40f35205ea8605ac00a3f73cde36dbd8
#
_entry.id   40f35205ea8605ac00a3f73cde36dbd8
#
_cell.length_a   1.000
_cell.length_b   1.000
_cell.length_c   1.000
_cell.angle_alpha   90.00
_cell.angle_beta   90.00
_cell.angle_gamma   90.00
#
_symmetry.space_group_name_H-M   'P 1'
#
loop_
_entity.id
_entity.type
_entity.pdbx_description
1 polymer ?
#
loop_
_entity_poly.entity_id
_entity_poly.type
_entity_poly.pdbx_seq_one_letter_code
_entity_poly.pdbx_strand_id
1 'polypeptide(L)'
;IGMQAEVRLPGIFSDKMVLQRDTPIPLWGVADPKETVVIEFNGKQYKTRASQTGEWAVNLQKHKAGGPYELRVNQKIIQDVYVGDVYLCSGQSNMELTVKRVMDKYRDEIMSYENNLIRYTKTSYAYNFIEPQQDSNNEWKICTRENTLDFAALCYFFAKEMQAEKGVAIGIINSSWGGTNIASWSTRQSLEKYARFREKLQSPQYFHPDYPDSVKNAQKEQVNQWH
;
A
#
# COMPACT_ATOMS: atom_id res chain seq x y z
N ILE A 1 -29.06 -5.92 -22.80
CA ILE A 1 -27.70 -6.35 -22.43
C ILE A 1 -27.33 -5.45 -21.26
N GLY A 2 -27.49 -5.96 -20.01
CA GLY A 2 -27.09 -5.20 -18.83
C GLY A 2 -25.57 -4.98 -18.87
N MET A 3 -25.11 -3.74 -18.77
CA MET A 3 -23.70 -3.46 -18.50
C MET A 3 -23.41 -4.06 -17.12
N GLN A 4 -22.64 -5.13 -17.12
CA GLN A 4 -22.09 -5.69 -15.88
C GLN A 4 -21.05 -4.67 -15.38
N ALA A 5 -21.24 -4.12 -14.18
CA ALA A 5 -20.26 -3.18 -13.66
C ALA A 5 -18.93 -3.90 -13.46
N GLU A 6 -17.88 -3.21 -13.79
CA GLU A 6 -16.52 -3.76 -13.70
C GLU A 6 -16.11 -3.93 -12.23
N VAL A 7 -15.64 -5.12 -11.87
CA VAL A 7 -15.05 -5.36 -10.54
C VAL A 7 -13.88 -4.39 -10.30
N ARG A 8 -13.93 -3.65 -9.20
CA ARG A 8 -12.88 -2.73 -8.78
C ARG A 8 -12.04 -3.36 -7.68
N LEU A 9 -10.75 -3.36 -7.91
CA LEU A 9 -9.74 -3.83 -6.95
C LEU A 9 -8.98 -2.62 -6.40
N PRO A 10 -8.61 -2.63 -5.10
CA PRO A 10 -7.64 -1.70 -4.56
C PRO A 10 -6.34 -1.73 -5.36
N GLY A 11 -5.66 -0.58 -5.48
CA GLY A 11 -4.44 -0.44 -6.28
C GLY A 11 -3.31 -1.38 -5.87
N ILE A 12 -3.32 -1.88 -4.63
CA ILE A 12 -2.37 -2.88 -4.17
C ILE A 12 -2.46 -4.20 -4.96
N PHE A 13 -3.63 -4.51 -5.54
CA PHE A 13 -3.82 -5.65 -6.44
C PHE A 13 -3.70 -5.21 -7.89
N SER A 14 -2.47 -5.07 -8.33
CA SER A 14 -2.13 -4.66 -9.69
C SER A 14 -0.96 -5.49 -10.24
N ASP A 15 -0.66 -5.31 -11.50
CA ASP A 15 0.46 -6.00 -12.17
C ASP A 15 1.75 -5.87 -11.36
N LYS A 16 2.58 -6.90 -11.44
CA LYS A 16 3.89 -6.99 -10.76
C LYS A 16 3.83 -7.11 -9.23
N MET A 17 2.64 -7.27 -8.63
CA MET A 17 2.52 -7.42 -7.17
C MET A 17 3.17 -8.69 -6.65
N VAL A 18 3.49 -8.68 -5.35
CA VAL A 18 3.87 -9.87 -4.60
C VAL A 18 2.80 -10.19 -3.57
N LEU A 19 2.35 -11.43 -3.54
CA LEU A 19 1.42 -11.97 -2.56
C LEU A 19 2.18 -12.74 -1.48
N GLN A 20 1.74 -12.65 -0.22
CA GLN A 20 2.41 -13.32 0.89
C GLN A 20 2.31 -14.85 0.78
N ARG A 21 3.45 -15.54 0.85
CA ARG A 21 3.53 -17.00 0.84
C ARG A 21 3.14 -17.63 2.18
N ASP A 22 2.91 -18.96 2.16
CA ASP A 22 2.74 -19.83 3.33
C ASP A 22 1.57 -19.49 4.27
N THR A 23 0.73 -18.55 3.90
CA THR A 23 -0.50 -18.12 4.60
C THR A 23 -1.66 -18.03 3.60
N PRO A 24 -2.93 -18.10 4.03
CA PRO A 24 -4.06 -17.76 3.17
C PRO A 24 -3.89 -16.34 2.59
N ILE A 25 -4.16 -16.18 1.30
CA ILE A 25 -3.97 -14.93 0.59
C ILE A 25 -5.32 -14.19 0.54
N PRO A 26 -5.51 -13.10 1.30
CA PRO A 26 -6.73 -12.32 1.25
C PRO A 26 -6.79 -11.48 -0.03
N LEU A 27 -7.93 -11.51 -0.70
CA LEU A 27 -8.30 -10.61 -1.78
C LEU A 27 -9.61 -9.95 -1.45
N TRP A 28 -9.77 -8.68 -1.81
CA TRP A 28 -10.99 -7.93 -1.60
C TRP A 28 -11.16 -6.84 -2.65
N GLY A 29 -12.37 -6.30 -2.73
CA GLY A 29 -12.68 -5.22 -3.65
C GLY A 29 -14.17 -4.86 -3.61
N VAL A 30 -14.61 -4.18 -4.66
CA VAL A 30 -15.99 -3.76 -4.82
C VAL A 30 -16.51 -4.25 -6.18
N ALA A 31 -17.76 -4.68 -6.21
CA ALA A 31 -18.50 -5.11 -7.39
C ALA A 31 -19.94 -4.61 -7.30
N ASP A 32 -20.81 -4.97 -8.23
CA ASP A 32 -22.22 -4.68 -8.08
C ASP A 32 -22.82 -5.41 -6.84
N PRO A 33 -23.82 -4.82 -6.18
CA PRO A 33 -24.51 -5.47 -5.08
C PRO A 33 -24.98 -6.87 -5.45
N LYS A 34 -24.61 -7.87 -4.62
CA LYS A 34 -24.92 -9.30 -4.81
C LYS A 34 -24.29 -9.94 -6.06
N GLU A 35 -23.40 -9.29 -6.75
CA GLU A 35 -22.66 -9.87 -7.88
C GLU A 35 -21.82 -11.07 -7.40
N THR A 36 -21.74 -12.09 -8.24
CA THR A 36 -20.82 -13.21 -8.02
C THR A 36 -19.46 -12.84 -8.59
N VAL A 37 -18.45 -12.82 -7.73
CA VAL A 37 -17.05 -12.57 -8.12
C VAL A 37 -16.33 -13.91 -8.22
N VAL A 38 -15.77 -14.17 -9.39
CA VAL A 38 -14.99 -15.37 -9.70
C VAL A 38 -13.51 -15.00 -9.77
N ILE A 39 -12.70 -15.70 -9.02
CA ILE A 39 -11.25 -15.51 -8.98
C ILE A 39 -10.57 -16.76 -9.49
N GLU A 40 -9.63 -16.61 -10.39
CA GLU A 40 -8.79 -17.69 -10.88
C GLU A 40 -7.33 -17.40 -10.56
N PHE A 41 -6.67 -18.34 -9.90
CA PHE A 41 -5.27 -18.21 -9.53
C PHE A 41 -4.59 -19.57 -9.52
N ASN A 42 -3.51 -19.69 -10.29
CA ASN A 42 -2.68 -20.90 -10.40
C ASN A 42 -3.51 -22.19 -10.58
N GLY A 43 -4.40 -22.20 -11.59
CA GLY A 43 -5.24 -23.34 -11.95
C GLY A 43 -6.39 -23.64 -10.99
N LYS A 44 -6.61 -22.80 -9.96
CA LYS A 44 -7.73 -22.94 -9.03
C LYS A 44 -8.72 -21.81 -9.20
N GLN A 45 -10.00 -22.14 -9.07
CA GLN A 45 -11.09 -21.17 -9.09
C GLN A 45 -11.70 -21.01 -7.69
N TYR A 46 -11.97 -19.76 -7.32
CA TYR A 46 -12.63 -19.35 -6.08
C TYR A 46 -13.85 -18.51 -6.43
N LYS A 47 -14.88 -18.56 -5.59
CA LYS A 47 -16.08 -17.75 -5.78
C LYS A 47 -16.47 -17.09 -4.48
N THR A 48 -16.88 -15.85 -4.56
CA THR A 48 -17.49 -15.09 -3.45
C THR A 48 -18.66 -14.28 -4.01
N ARG A 49 -19.41 -13.64 -3.14
CA ARG A 49 -20.53 -12.78 -3.52
C ARG A 49 -20.38 -11.42 -2.83
N ALA A 50 -20.55 -10.37 -3.60
CA ALA A 50 -20.58 -9.02 -3.08
C ALA A 50 -21.77 -8.80 -2.13
N SER A 51 -21.56 -7.98 -1.12
CA SER A 51 -22.56 -7.57 -0.14
C SER A 51 -23.64 -6.68 -0.78
N GLN A 52 -24.59 -6.21 0.02
CA GLN A 52 -25.57 -5.20 -0.38
C GLN A 52 -24.90 -3.85 -0.72
N THR A 53 -23.73 -3.57 -0.13
CA THR A 53 -22.91 -2.36 -0.39
C THR A 53 -21.88 -2.56 -1.50
N GLY A 54 -21.84 -3.76 -2.10
CA GLY A 54 -20.92 -4.10 -3.18
C GLY A 54 -19.56 -4.62 -2.71
N GLU A 55 -19.26 -4.62 -1.42
CA GLU A 55 -17.99 -5.11 -0.89
C GLU A 55 -17.91 -6.64 -0.97
N TRP A 56 -16.76 -7.16 -1.34
CA TRP A 56 -16.48 -8.59 -1.35
C TRP A 56 -15.08 -8.89 -0.81
N ALA A 57 -14.92 -10.07 -0.25
CA ALA A 57 -13.64 -10.60 0.16
C ALA A 57 -13.59 -12.11 -0.03
N VAL A 58 -12.40 -12.65 -0.23
CA VAL A 58 -12.13 -14.09 -0.32
C VAL A 58 -10.70 -14.38 0.14
N ASN A 59 -10.50 -15.53 0.76
CA ASN A 59 -9.16 -16.02 1.05
C ASN A 59 -8.80 -17.15 0.07
N LEU A 60 -7.77 -16.93 -0.74
CA LEU A 60 -7.17 -17.99 -1.52
C LEU A 60 -6.39 -18.93 -0.60
N GLN A 61 -6.22 -20.19 -1.02
CA GLN A 61 -5.39 -21.13 -0.28
C GLN A 61 -3.94 -20.65 -0.21
N LYS A 62 -3.25 -21.04 0.86
CA LYS A 62 -1.81 -20.77 0.99
C LYS A 62 -1.02 -21.33 -0.20
N HIS A 63 -0.02 -20.58 -0.61
CA HIS A 63 0.86 -20.92 -1.73
C HIS A 63 2.33 -20.88 -1.27
N LYS A 64 3.14 -21.74 -1.87
CA LYS A 64 4.60 -21.63 -1.78
C LYS A 64 5.10 -20.50 -2.66
N ALA A 65 6.31 -20.00 -2.39
CA ALA A 65 6.96 -19.02 -3.26
C ALA A 65 7.04 -19.52 -4.71
N GLY A 66 6.83 -18.62 -5.65
CA GLY A 66 6.86 -18.90 -7.09
C GLY A 66 6.27 -17.78 -7.92
N GLY A 67 6.24 -17.97 -9.21
CA GLY A 67 5.75 -17.01 -10.21
C GLY A 67 6.68 -16.98 -11.44
N PRO A 68 6.36 -16.11 -12.42
CA PRO A 68 5.20 -15.22 -12.43
C PRO A 68 3.90 -15.98 -12.68
N TYR A 69 2.81 -15.53 -12.04
CA TYR A 69 1.45 -16.03 -12.22
C TYR A 69 0.58 -14.95 -12.84
N GLU A 70 -0.57 -15.39 -13.35
CA GLU A 70 -1.70 -14.54 -13.70
C GLU A 70 -2.79 -14.71 -12.64
N LEU A 71 -3.37 -13.61 -12.19
CA LEU A 71 -4.56 -13.59 -11.34
C LEU A 71 -5.71 -12.99 -12.14
N ARG A 72 -6.83 -13.72 -12.24
CA ARG A 72 -8.07 -13.22 -12.86
C ARG A 72 -9.11 -12.95 -11.79
N VAL A 73 -9.80 -11.82 -11.91
CA VAL A 73 -10.97 -11.48 -11.10
C VAL A 73 -12.07 -11.03 -12.05
N ASN A 74 -13.04 -11.91 -12.31
CA ASN A 74 -14.00 -11.76 -13.41
C ASN A 74 -13.25 -11.51 -14.74
N GLN A 75 -13.48 -10.36 -15.40
CA GLN A 75 -12.81 -9.99 -16.65
C GLN A 75 -11.44 -9.31 -16.44
N LYS A 76 -11.14 -8.87 -15.20
CA LYS A 76 -9.88 -8.18 -14.90
C LYS A 76 -8.74 -9.19 -14.79
N ILE A 77 -7.66 -8.94 -15.51
CA ILE A 77 -6.46 -9.75 -15.52
C ILE A 77 -5.34 -8.94 -14.89
N ILE A 78 -4.64 -9.54 -13.93
CA ILE A 78 -3.45 -9.00 -13.29
C ILE A 78 -2.30 -9.91 -13.66
N GLN A 79 -1.25 -9.34 -14.23
CA GLN A 79 -0.12 -10.08 -14.77
C GLN A 79 1.14 -9.93 -13.91
N ASP A 80 2.09 -10.84 -14.13
CA ASP A 80 3.41 -10.80 -13.49
C ASP A 80 3.33 -10.83 -11.95
N VAL A 81 2.41 -11.66 -11.41
CA VAL A 81 2.18 -11.83 -9.97
C VAL A 81 3.16 -12.84 -9.40
N TYR A 82 3.87 -12.48 -8.36
CA TYR A 82 4.68 -13.41 -7.60
C TYR A 82 4.07 -13.77 -6.25
N VAL A 83 4.38 -14.95 -5.75
CA VAL A 83 4.17 -15.33 -4.36
C VAL A 83 5.53 -15.37 -3.68
N GLY A 84 5.70 -14.62 -2.60
CA GLY A 84 6.97 -14.45 -1.90
C GLY A 84 6.79 -13.88 -0.51
N ASP A 85 7.78 -13.17 0.00
CA ASP A 85 7.69 -12.48 1.28
C ASP A 85 7.30 -11.02 1.08
N VAL A 86 6.29 -10.56 1.80
CA VAL A 86 5.81 -9.18 1.73
C VAL A 86 6.09 -8.46 3.04
N TYR A 87 6.74 -7.31 2.96
CA TYR A 87 7.09 -6.47 4.11
C TYR A 87 6.45 -5.10 4.01
N LEU A 88 5.85 -4.66 5.11
CA LEU A 88 5.38 -3.29 5.27
C LEU A 88 6.48 -2.42 5.88
N CYS A 89 6.93 -1.44 5.14
CA CYS A 89 7.86 -0.42 5.58
C CYS A 89 7.09 0.85 5.92
N SER A 90 7.15 1.31 7.17
CA SER A 90 6.36 2.43 7.65
C SER A 90 7.19 3.35 8.54
N GLY A 91 6.81 4.61 8.60
CA GLY A 91 7.45 5.61 9.44
C GLY A 91 7.48 7.00 8.81
N GLN A 92 8.40 7.82 9.27
CA GLN A 92 8.55 9.19 8.78
C GLN A 92 9.77 9.33 7.83
N SER A 93 10.45 10.47 7.85
CA SER A 93 11.48 10.89 6.89
C SER A 93 12.57 9.85 6.58
N ASN A 94 13.07 9.11 7.56
CA ASN A 94 14.09 8.08 7.30
C ASN A 94 13.53 6.89 6.51
N MET A 95 12.26 6.56 6.68
CA MET A 95 11.58 5.51 5.91
C MET A 95 11.07 5.99 4.55
N GLU A 96 11.17 7.30 4.30
CA GLU A 96 10.76 7.93 3.05
C GLU A 96 11.95 8.36 2.18
N LEU A 97 13.13 8.56 2.79
CA LEU A 97 14.35 8.98 2.11
C LEU A 97 14.65 8.09 0.90
N THR A 98 14.65 8.66 -0.31
CA THR A 98 14.82 7.88 -1.54
C THR A 98 16.27 7.48 -1.78
N VAL A 99 16.46 6.39 -2.53
CA VAL A 99 17.78 5.92 -3.00
C VAL A 99 18.53 7.03 -3.74
N LYS A 100 17.84 7.83 -4.55
CA LYS A 100 18.42 8.98 -5.26
C LYS A 100 19.17 9.94 -4.33
N ARG A 101 18.70 10.10 -3.10
CA ARG A 101 19.31 11.01 -2.12
C ARG A 101 20.53 10.45 -1.39
N VAL A 102 20.83 9.18 -1.57
CA VAL A 102 22.01 8.50 -0.99
C VAL A 102 22.99 8.03 -2.07
N MET A 103 22.78 8.43 -3.32
CA MET A 103 23.59 8.04 -4.48
C MET A 103 25.06 8.40 -4.33
N ASP A 104 25.40 9.51 -3.71
CA ASP A 104 26.79 9.95 -3.58
C ASP A 104 27.67 8.91 -2.87
N LYS A 105 27.08 8.18 -1.93
CA LYS A 105 27.78 7.14 -1.17
C LYS A 105 27.70 5.74 -1.78
N TYR A 106 26.62 5.41 -2.49
CA TYR A 106 26.32 4.05 -2.91
C TYR A 106 26.10 3.91 -4.43
N ARG A 107 26.60 4.87 -5.22
CA ARG A 107 26.36 4.96 -6.67
C ARG A 107 26.66 3.65 -7.40
N ASP A 108 27.87 3.12 -7.24
CA ASP A 108 28.31 1.96 -8.01
C ASP A 108 27.49 0.71 -7.67
N GLU A 109 27.18 0.54 -6.39
CA GLU A 109 26.34 -0.56 -5.91
C GLU A 109 24.92 -0.46 -6.49
N ILE A 110 24.31 0.71 -6.44
CA ILE A 110 22.95 0.94 -6.91
C ILE A 110 22.87 0.79 -8.44
N MET A 111 23.81 1.38 -9.16
CA MET A 111 23.78 1.39 -10.62
C MET A 111 24.19 0.06 -11.25
N SER A 112 24.83 -0.83 -10.50
CA SER A 112 25.18 -2.18 -10.96
C SER A 112 24.13 -3.24 -10.65
N TYR A 113 23.07 -2.91 -9.90
CA TYR A 113 22.12 -3.90 -9.39
C TYR A 113 20.72 -3.71 -9.96
N GLU A 114 20.19 -4.80 -10.50
CA GLU A 114 18.79 -4.95 -10.88
C GLU A 114 18.29 -6.33 -10.44
N ASN A 115 17.03 -6.44 -10.04
CA ASN A 115 16.47 -7.72 -9.62
C ASN A 115 14.97 -7.80 -9.84
N ASN A 116 14.54 -8.69 -10.73
CA ASN A 116 13.13 -8.91 -11.06
C ASN A 116 12.31 -9.50 -9.91
N LEU A 117 12.94 -10.04 -8.88
CA LEU A 117 12.28 -10.61 -7.71
C LEU A 117 12.09 -9.60 -6.59
N ILE A 118 12.62 -8.38 -6.73
CA ILE A 118 12.33 -7.28 -5.77
C ILE A 118 11.27 -6.37 -6.38
N ARG A 119 10.16 -6.25 -5.70
CA ARG A 119 9.00 -5.45 -6.11
C ARG A 119 8.68 -4.43 -5.01
N TYR A 120 8.39 -3.23 -5.40
CA TYR A 120 8.15 -2.11 -4.50
C TYR A 120 6.90 -1.35 -4.91
N THR A 121 6.08 -1.01 -3.92
CA THR A 121 4.99 -0.06 -4.09
C THR A 121 4.99 0.96 -2.97
N LYS A 122 4.62 2.19 -3.28
CA LYS A 122 4.47 3.27 -2.31
C LYS A 122 3.00 3.68 -2.23
N THR A 123 2.49 3.78 -1.01
CA THR A 123 1.16 4.31 -0.74
C THR A 123 1.13 5.79 -1.09
N SER A 124 0.17 6.21 -1.90
CA SER A 124 -0.06 7.63 -2.21
C SER A 124 -0.46 8.40 -0.96
N TYR A 125 -0.02 9.66 -0.86
CA TYR A 125 -0.48 10.52 0.22
C TYR A 125 -1.96 10.82 0.06
N ALA A 126 -2.72 10.55 1.11
CA ALA A 126 -4.14 10.87 1.17
C ALA A 126 -4.50 11.35 2.57
N TYR A 127 -5.37 12.34 2.64
CA TYR A 127 -5.92 12.84 3.89
C TYR A 127 -7.38 12.41 3.98
N ASN A 128 -7.72 11.66 5.03
CA ASN A 128 -9.08 11.44 5.44
C ASN A 128 -9.14 11.49 6.98
N PHE A 129 -9.85 12.48 7.50
CA PHE A 129 -9.96 12.70 8.94
C PHE A 129 -11.25 12.11 9.54
N ILE A 130 -12.06 11.45 8.71
CA ILE A 130 -13.33 10.85 9.10
C ILE A 130 -13.16 9.36 9.32
N GLU A 131 -12.58 8.66 8.32
CA GLU A 131 -12.45 7.21 8.32
C GLU A 131 -11.16 6.75 7.62
N PRO A 132 -10.66 5.54 7.92
CA PRO A 132 -9.54 4.95 7.20
C PRO A 132 -9.86 4.80 5.71
N GLN A 133 -8.88 5.09 4.85
CA GLN A 133 -9.01 4.85 3.41
C GLN A 133 -8.89 3.36 3.10
N GLN A 134 -9.79 2.88 2.25
CA GLN A 134 -9.81 1.48 1.82
C GLN A 134 -8.90 1.21 0.62
N ASP A 135 -8.51 2.25 -0.10
CA ASP A 135 -7.64 2.16 -1.27
C ASP A 135 -6.60 3.29 -1.27
N SER A 136 -5.44 2.96 -1.77
CA SER A 136 -4.37 3.92 -2.04
C SER A 136 -3.82 3.59 -3.43
N ASN A 137 -3.94 4.48 -4.39
CA ASN A 137 -3.48 4.31 -5.77
C ASN A 137 -2.03 3.78 -5.84
N ASN A 138 -1.86 2.48 -5.56
CA ASN A 138 -0.58 1.81 -5.54
C ASN A 138 -0.23 1.34 -6.96
N GLU A 139 1.03 1.47 -7.31
CA GLU A 139 1.64 0.87 -8.49
C GLU A 139 2.86 0.08 -8.05
N TRP A 140 2.94 -1.21 -8.44
CA TRP A 140 4.11 -2.02 -8.18
C TRP A 140 5.19 -1.79 -9.23
N LYS A 141 6.40 -1.53 -8.78
CA LYS A 141 7.59 -1.32 -9.61
C LYS A 141 8.62 -2.40 -9.37
N ILE A 142 9.25 -2.86 -10.45
CA ILE A 142 10.38 -3.80 -10.41
C ILE A 142 11.63 -3.02 -10.02
N CYS A 143 12.54 -3.66 -9.29
CA CYS A 143 13.86 -3.11 -8.97
C CYS A 143 14.74 -3.09 -10.25
N THR A 144 14.51 -2.10 -11.09
CA THR A 144 15.41 -1.70 -12.19
C THR A 144 16.25 -0.51 -11.75
N ARG A 145 17.32 -0.20 -12.46
CA ARG A 145 18.19 0.97 -12.19
C ARG A 145 17.38 2.26 -12.10
N GLU A 146 16.45 2.44 -13.02
CA GLU A 146 15.60 3.64 -13.08
C GLU A 146 14.61 3.70 -11.90
N ASN A 147 13.81 2.65 -11.73
CA ASN A 147 12.77 2.62 -10.69
C ASN A 147 13.36 2.70 -9.29
N THR A 148 14.51 2.06 -9.06
CA THR A 148 15.18 1.99 -7.76
C THR A 148 15.51 3.37 -7.19
N LEU A 149 15.79 4.35 -8.04
CA LEU A 149 16.10 5.71 -7.59
C LEU A 149 14.99 6.36 -6.75
N ASP A 150 13.74 5.97 -7.00
CA ASP A 150 12.56 6.46 -6.29
C ASP A 150 12.14 5.57 -5.11
N PHE A 151 12.77 4.41 -4.92
CA PHE A 151 12.49 3.56 -3.76
C PHE A 151 13.04 4.21 -2.49
N ALA A 152 12.38 3.96 -1.35
CA ALA A 152 12.95 4.34 -0.07
C ALA A 152 14.25 3.55 0.18
N ALA A 153 15.33 4.24 0.51
CA ALA A 153 16.66 3.65 0.60
C ALA A 153 16.75 2.51 1.61
N LEU A 154 16.22 2.69 2.82
CA LEU A 154 16.22 1.62 3.84
C LEU A 154 15.44 0.39 3.35
N CYS A 155 14.31 0.59 2.69
CA CYS A 155 13.50 -0.49 2.15
C CYS A 155 14.21 -1.23 1.01
N TYR A 156 14.91 -0.48 0.14
CA TYR A 156 15.68 -1.05 -0.96
C TYR A 156 16.83 -1.95 -0.46
N PHE A 157 17.68 -1.44 0.43
CA PHE A 157 18.78 -2.22 0.96
C PHE A 157 18.29 -3.43 1.77
N PHE A 158 17.25 -3.25 2.58
CA PHE A 158 16.60 -4.38 3.27
C PHE A 158 16.10 -5.45 2.30
N ALA A 159 15.37 -5.05 1.25
CA ALA A 159 14.83 -5.98 0.26
C ALA A 159 15.94 -6.73 -0.49
N LYS A 160 17.05 -6.06 -0.81
CA LYS A 160 18.21 -6.65 -1.44
C LYS A 160 18.82 -7.78 -0.58
N GLU A 161 19.06 -7.51 0.70
CA GLU A 161 19.59 -8.50 1.64
C GLU A 161 18.61 -9.67 1.85
N MET A 162 17.33 -9.38 2.05
CA MET A 162 16.32 -10.41 2.23
C MET A 162 16.15 -11.29 0.99
N GLN A 163 16.21 -10.71 -0.20
CA GLN A 163 16.12 -11.48 -1.43
C GLN A 163 17.33 -12.40 -1.61
N ALA A 164 18.54 -11.91 -1.32
CA ALA A 164 19.76 -12.70 -1.38
C ALA A 164 19.73 -13.87 -0.37
N GLU A 165 19.22 -13.64 0.84
CA GLU A 165 19.13 -14.66 1.89
C GLU A 165 18.04 -15.71 1.60
N LYS A 166 16.85 -15.26 1.18
CA LYS A 166 15.66 -16.14 1.06
C LYS A 166 15.53 -16.78 -0.33
N GLY A 167 16.11 -16.20 -1.38
CA GLY A 167 15.99 -16.68 -2.76
C GLY A 167 14.58 -16.65 -3.34
N VAL A 168 13.66 -15.85 -2.75
CA VAL A 168 12.27 -15.74 -3.18
C VAL A 168 11.94 -14.30 -3.56
N ALA A 169 10.79 -14.08 -4.21
CA ALA A 169 10.33 -12.73 -4.50
C ALA A 169 10.08 -11.95 -3.19
N ILE A 170 10.52 -10.70 -3.14
CA ILE A 170 10.34 -9.77 -2.03
C ILE A 170 9.44 -8.61 -2.49
N GLY A 171 8.31 -8.47 -1.84
CA GLY A 171 7.39 -7.36 -2.01
C GLY A 171 7.55 -6.34 -0.89
N ILE A 172 7.81 -5.09 -1.23
CA ILE A 172 7.86 -3.97 -0.28
C ILE A 172 6.65 -3.07 -0.49
N ILE A 173 5.87 -2.92 0.57
CA ILE A 173 4.82 -1.90 0.66
C ILE A 173 5.36 -0.78 1.53
N ASN A 174 5.67 0.36 0.93
CA ASN A 174 6.11 1.53 1.67
C ASN A 174 4.92 2.45 1.98
N SER A 175 4.63 2.61 3.28
CA SER A 175 3.69 3.58 3.80
C SER A 175 4.42 4.49 4.78
N SER A 176 5.05 5.53 4.25
CA SER A 176 5.85 6.47 5.04
C SER A 176 5.49 7.91 4.69
N TRP A 177 5.64 8.81 5.67
CA TRP A 177 5.33 10.22 5.50
C TRP A 177 6.23 11.09 6.38
N GLY A 178 7.13 11.81 5.73
CA GLY A 178 8.06 12.72 6.42
C GLY A 178 7.35 13.81 7.22
N GLY A 179 7.95 14.20 8.36
CA GLY A 179 7.38 15.22 9.22
C GLY A 179 6.25 14.75 10.16
N THR A 180 5.81 13.50 10.08
CA THR A 180 4.78 12.95 10.97
C THR A 180 5.36 12.59 12.33
N ASN A 181 4.54 12.67 13.38
CA ASN A 181 4.89 12.24 14.73
C ASN A 181 4.34 10.82 15.01
N ILE A 182 4.74 10.22 16.13
CA ILE A 182 4.33 8.85 16.49
C ILE A 182 2.81 8.69 16.62
N ALA A 183 2.09 9.74 17.03
CA ALA A 183 0.65 9.70 17.17
C ALA A 183 -0.06 9.49 15.80
N SER A 184 0.52 10.00 14.71
CA SER A 184 0.01 9.80 13.35
C SER A 184 0.02 8.33 12.90
N TRP A 185 0.82 7.50 13.55
CA TRP A 185 0.98 6.06 13.28
C TRP A 185 0.29 5.18 14.33
N SER A 186 -0.48 5.79 15.23
CA SER A 186 -1.15 5.10 16.31
C SER A 186 -2.66 5.09 16.07
N THR A 187 -3.34 4.02 16.45
CA THR A 187 -4.80 3.98 16.37
C THR A 187 -5.42 4.95 17.36
N ARG A 188 -6.60 5.51 17.03
CA ARG A 188 -7.40 6.34 17.94
C ARG A 188 -7.57 5.66 19.29
N GLN A 189 -7.95 4.40 19.32
CA GLN A 189 -8.15 3.60 20.53
C GLN A 189 -6.88 3.53 21.40
N SER A 190 -5.70 3.43 20.79
CA SER A 190 -4.43 3.43 21.53
C SER A 190 -4.13 4.79 22.15
N LEU A 191 -4.41 5.88 21.42
CA LEU A 191 -4.16 7.25 21.88
C LEU A 191 -5.13 7.67 22.99
N GLU A 192 -6.37 7.24 22.96
CA GLU A 192 -7.40 7.56 23.97
C GLU A 192 -7.03 7.09 25.39
N LYS A 193 -6.11 6.16 25.54
CA LYS A 193 -5.56 5.73 26.84
C LYS A 193 -4.77 6.84 27.55
N TYR A 194 -4.27 7.83 26.81
CA TYR A 194 -3.43 8.91 27.34
C TYR A 194 -4.22 10.23 27.42
N ALA A 195 -4.28 10.83 28.60
CA ALA A 195 -5.06 12.07 28.87
C ALA A 195 -4.74 13.20 27.87
N ARG A 196 -3.45 13.43 27.56
CA ARG A 196 -2.98 14.47 26.62
C ARG A 196 -3.52 14.31 25.19
N PHE A 197 -3.88 13.09 24.77
CA PHE A 197 -4.42 12.84 23.45
C PHE A 197 -5.96 12.85 23.44
N ARG A 198 -6.62 12.46 24.55
CA ARG A 198 -8.09 12.48 24.64
C ARG A 198 -8.67 13.84 24.31
N GLU A 199 -8.12 14.91 24.90
CA GLU A 199 -8.55 16.27 24.63
C GLU A 199 -8.38 16.65 23.15
N LYS A 200 -7.21 16.33 22.57
CA LYS A 200 -6.92 16.61 21.14
C LYS A 200 -7.86 15.84 20.21
N LEU A 201 -8.17 14.58 20.52
CA LEU A 201 -9.05 13.74 19.72
C LEU A 201 -10.53 14.16 19.77
N GLN A 202 -10.91 14.92 20.79
CA GLN A 202 -12.25 15.51 20.93
C GLN A 202 -12.38 16.86 20.18
N SER A 203 -11.26 17.50 19.88
CA SER A 203 -11.26 18.76 19.14
C SER A 203 -11.52 18.52 17.66
N PRO A 204 -12.23 19.43 16.97
CA PRO A 204 -12.39 19.35 15.53
C PRO A 204 -11.03 19.27 14.82
N GLN A 205 -10.89 18.36 13.87
CA GLN A 205 -9.69 18.25 13.06
C GLN A 205 -9.64 19.36 12.01
N TYR A 206 -8.49 19.96 11.78
CA TYR A 206 -8.30 21.11 10.87
C TYR A 206 -8.93 20.91 9.48
N PHE A 207 -8.85 19.69 8.95
CA PHE A 207 -9.43 19.36 7.64
C PHE A 207 -10.77 18.62 7.73
N HIS A 208 -11.36 18.51 8.94
CA HIS A 208 -12.68 17.91 9.07
C HIS A 208 -13.72 18.76 8.34
N PRO A 209 -14.71 18.17 7.62
CA PRO A 209 -15.73 18.92 6.90
C PRO A 209 -16.46 19.97 7.75
N ASP A 210 -16.72 19.62 9.00
CA ASP A 210 -17.43 20.49 9.97
C ASP A 210 -16.52 21.57 10.59
N TYR A 211 -15.23 21.65 10.21
CA TYR A 211 -14.33 22.65 10.76
C TYR A 211 -14.60 24.00 10.10
N PRO A 212 -14.89 25.07 10.86
CA PRO A 212 -15.27 26.36 10.31
C PRO A 212 -14.19 26.94 9.38
N ASP A 213 -14.59 27.42 8.20
CA ASP A 213 -13.65 27.98 7.22
C ASP A 213 -12.91 29.20 7.75
N SER A 214 -13.53 29.98 8.64
CA SER A 214 -12.87 31.10 9.32
C SER A 214 -11.65 30.67 10.12
N VAL A 215 -11.73 29.51 10.81
CA VAL A 215 -10.62 28.96 11.59
C VAL A 215 -9.54 28.37 10.65
N LYS A 216 -9.96 27.67 9.58
CA LYS A 216 -9.03 27.17 8.55
C LYS A 216 -8.21 28.31 7.93
N ASN A 217 -8.86 29.40 7.59
CA ASN A 217 -8.19 30.57 6.98
C ASN A 217 -7.25 31.27 7.94
N ALA A 218 -7.64 31.47 9.19
CA ALA A 218 -6.79 32.05 10.21
C ALA A 218 -5.50 31.22 10.46
N GLN A 219 -5.61 29.90 10.45
CA GLN A 219 -4.47 29.01 10.60
C GLN A 219 -3.57 29.01 9.36
N LYS A 220 -4.15 29.10 8.15
CA LYS A 220 -3.35 29.28 6.92
C LYS A 220 -2.54 30.57 6.94
N GLU A 221 -3.13 31.66 7.40
CA GLU A 221 -2.43 32.94 7.54
C GLU A 221 -1.27 32.85 8.55
N GLN A 222 -1.47 32.17 9.68
CA GLN A 222 -0.37 31.92 10.64
C GLN A 222 0.77 31.12 10.03
N VAL A 223 0.48 30.06 9.27
CA VAL A 223 1.50 29.23 8.61
C VAL A 223 2.26 30.06 7.55
N ASN A 224 1.55 30.89 6.77
CA ASN A 224 2.16 31.75 5.76
C ASN A 224 3.05 32.88 6.35
N GLN A 225 2.83 33.25 7.60
CA GLN A 225 3.69 34.22 8.31
C GLN A 225 5.00 33.60 8.84
N TRP A 226 5.13 32.25 8.81
CA TRP A 226 6.32 31.51 9.24
C TRP A 226 7.29 31.21 8.08
N HIS A 227 6.92 31.50 6.85
CA HIS A 227 7.72 31.37 5.63
C HIS A 227 8.04 32.72 5.04
#